data_d7406f227abd460e848e96252fd68e5d
#
_entry.id   d7406f227abd460e848e96252fd68e5d
#
_cell.length_a   1.000
_cell.length_b   1.000
_cell.length_c   1.000
_cell.angle_alpha   90.00
_cell.angle_beta   90.00
_cell.angle_gamma   90.00
#
_symmetry.space_group_name_H-M   'P 1'
#
loop_
_entity.id
_entity.type
_entity.pdbx_description
1 polymer ?
#
loop_
_entity_poly.entity_id
_entity_poly.type
_entity_poly.pdbx_seq_one_letter_code
_entity_poly.pdbx_strand_id
1 'polypeptide(L)'
;MRLRNVPGADAYLTAHPLVIKNETRYRGTWKETFQNPENPIHIEIGMGKGQFLLTLAKENPSINYIGIERYSSVLLRALERFDNDEEYKDVNNIRFICMDATNLPE
;
A
#
# COMPACT_ATOMS: atom_id res chain seq x y z
N MET A 1 -4.59 6.57 -21.36
CA MET A 1 -4.67 5.10 -21.25
C MET A 1 -5.93 4.71 -20.49
N ARG A 2 -6.60 3.72 -20.99
CA ARG A 2 -7.83 3.25 -20.35
C ARG A 2 -7.52 2.11 -19.39
N LEU A 3 -7.82 2.32 -18.10
CA LEU A 3 -7.64 1.29 -17.09
C LEU A 3 -8.93 0.49 -16.93
N ARG A 4 -8.80 -0.81 -16.80
CA ARG A 4 -9.93 -1.71 -16.62
C ARG A 4 -9.77 -2.48 -15.33
N ASN A 5 -10.89 -2.95 -14.80
CA ASN A 5 -10.83 -3.91 -13.70
C ASN A 5 -10.16 -5.18 -14.17
N VAL A 6 -9.25 -5.68 -13.36
CA VAL A 6 -8.60 -6.96 -13.60
C VAL A 6 -9.36 -8.02 -12.83
N PRO A 7 -9.81 -9.11 -13.50
CA PRO A 7 -10.51 -10.17 -12.78
C PRO A 7 -9.70 -10.68 -11.59
N GLY A 8 -10.32 -10.80 -10.44
CA GLY A 8 -9.67 -11.26 -9.23
C GLY A 8 -8.89 -10.21 -8.46
N ALA A 9 -8.76 -8.98 -8.99
CA ALA A 9 -8.00 -7.93 -8.31
C ALA A 9 -8.56 -7.63 -6.92
N ASP A 10 -9.86 -7.46 -6.81
CA ASP A 10 -10.48 -7.13 -5.52
C ASP A 10 -10.31 -8.25 -4.51
N ALA A 11 -10.40 -9.50 -4.93
CA ALA A 11 -10.17 -10.65 -4.04
C ALA A 11 -8.72 -10.70 -3.57
N TYR A 12 -7.78 -10.44 -4.47
CA TYR A 12 -6.37 -10.42 -4.13
C TYR A 12 -6.08 -9.33 -3.10
N LEU A 13 -6.59 -8.12 -3.33
CA LEU A 13 -6.38 -6.99 -2.42
C LEU A 13 -7.00 -7.26 -1.06
N THR A 14 -8.22 -7.82 -1.04
CA THR A 14 -8.91 -8.12 0.20
C THR A 14 -8.16 -9.15 1.04
N ALA A 15 -7.50 -10.10 0.40
CA ALA A 15 -6.78 -11.16 1.09
C ALA A 15 -5.37 -10.75 1.50
N HIS A 16 -4.82 -9.67 0.93
CA HIS A 16 -3.43 -9.32 1.18
C HIS A 16 -3.24 -8.67 2.56
N PRO A 17 -2.32 -9.17 3.39
CA PRO A 17 -2.17 -8.68 4.77
C PRO A 17 -1.65 -7.25 4.87
N LEU A 18 -0.94 -6.73 3.86
CA LEU A 18 -0.41 -5.38 3.87
C LEU A 18 -1.38 -4.34 3.33
N VAL A 19 -2.54 -4.75 2.82
CA VAL A 19 -3.56 -3.82 2.35
C VAL A 19 -4.46 -3.45 3.52
N ILE A 20 -4.54 -2.14 3.80
CA ILE A 20 -5.44 -1.64 4.85
C ILE A 20 -6.87 -1.73 4.32
N LYS A 21 -7.69 -2.48 5.05
CA LYS A 21 -9.11 -2.65 4.74
C LYS A 21 -9.90 -1.78 5.68
N ASN A 22 -11.08 -1.34 5.24
CA ASN A 22 -11.92 -0.48 6.08
C ASN A 22 -11.17 0.77 6.51
N GLU A 23 -10.58 1.48 5.54
CA GLU A 23 -9.73 2.65 5.80
C GLU A 23 -10.44 3.73 6.60
N THR A 24 -11.76 3.80 6.53
CA THR A 24 -12.53 4.74 7.36
C THR A 24 -12.49 4.37 8.83
N ARG A 25 -12.38 3.07 9.13
CA ARG A 25 -12.26 2.59 10.51
C ARG A 25 -10.94 3.02 11.14
N TYR A 26 -9.88 3.09 10.33
CA TYR A 26 -8.55 3.47 10.82
C TYR A 26 -8.27 4.96 10.64
N ARG A 27 -9.30 5.75 10.45
CA ARG A 27 -9.18 7.18 10.29
C ARG A 27 -8.41 7.78 11.45
N GLY A 28 -7.30 8.45 11.13
CA GLY A 28 -6.42 9.03 12.15
C GLY A 28 -5.55 8.04 12.91
N THR A 29 -5.70 6.74 12.67
CA THR A 29 -4.97 5.70 13.40
C THR A 29 -4.27 4.70 12.49
N TRP A 30 -3.95 5.07 11.27
CA TRP A 30 -3.28 4.17 10.33
C TRP A 30 -1.94 3.66 10.84
N LYS A 31 -1.26 4.44 11.69
CA LYS A 31 0.01 4.03 12.28
C LYS A 31 -0.10 2.70 13.04
N GLU A 32 -1.27 2.40 13.58
CA GLU A 32 -1.49 1.19 14.36
C GLU A 32 -1.51 -0.07 13.52
N THR A 33 -1.59 0.06 12.19
CA THR A 33 -1.52 -1.09 11.30
C THR A 33 -0.10 -1.58 11.10
N PHE A 34 0.91 -0.80 11.51
CA PHE A 34 2.31 -1.15 11.35
C PHE A 34 2.85 -1.91 12.55
N GLN A 35 3.88 -2.71 12.30
CA GLN A 35 4.58 -3.44 13.35
C GLN A 35 5.26 -2.49 14.34
N ASN A 36 5.78 -1.36 13.85
CA ASN A 36 6.42 -0.34 14.67
C ASN A 36 5.66 0.99 14.53
N PRO A 37 4.55 1.14 15.26
CA PRO A 37 3.67 2.30 15.06
C PRO A 37 4.25 3.65 15.47
N GLU A 38 5.33 3.67 16.25
CA GLU A 38 6.00 4.92 16.62
C GLU A 38 6.83 5.52 15.49
N ASN A 39 7.17 4.74 14.48
CA ASN A 39 8.00 5.24 13.38
C ASN A 39 7.24 6.29 12.56
N PRO A 40 7.95 7.30 12.02
CA PRO A 40 7.28 8.29 11.17
C PRO A 40 6.60 7.63 9.97
N ILE A 41 5.52 8.24 9.51
CA ILE A 41 4.76 7.74 8.35
C ILE A 41 4.94 8.69 7.18
N HIS A 42 5.33 8.14 6.03
CA HIS A 42 5.35 8.85 4.76
C HIS A 42 4.25 8.28 3.86
N ILE A 43 3.48 9.17 3.27
CA ILE A 43 2.35 8.78 2.41
C ILE A 43 2.66 9.16 0.97
N GLU A 44 2.51 8.22 0.06
CA GLU A 44 2.63 8.45 -1.37
C GLU A 44 1.27 8.30 -2.02
N ILE A 45 0.77 9.37 -2.61
CA ILE A 45 -0.52 9.38 -3.30
C ILE A 45 -0.29 9.14 -4.78
N GLY A 46 -1.07 8.24 -5.37
CA GLY A 46 -0.89 7.89 -6.78
C GLY A 46 0.39 7.10 -6.99
N MET A 47 0.62 6.12 -6.15
CA MET A 47 1.89 5.37 -6.13
C MET A 47 2.17 4.57 -7.41
N GLY A 48 1.18 4.38 -8.27
CA GLY A 48 1.33 3.61 -9.48
C GLY A 48 1.70 2.16 -9.18
N LYS A 49 2.70 1.64 -9.88
CA LYS A 49 3.16 0.26 -9.68
C LYS A 49 4.07 0.10 -8.47
N GLY A 50 4.28 1.16 -7.73
CA GLY A 50 4.91 1.12 -6.42
C GLY A 50 6.41 0.87 -6.37
N GLN A 51 7.10 0.82 -7.52
CA GLN A 51 8.52 0.50 -7.51
C GLN A 51 9.34 1.48 -6.67
N PHE A 52 9.06 2.77 -6.81
CA PHE A 52 9.75 3.79 -6.03
C PHE A 52 9.48 3.62 -4.54
N LEU A 53 8.20 3.43 -4.18
CA LEU A 53 7.81 3.31 -2.78
C LEU A 53 8.37 2.04 -2.15
N LEU A 54 8.36 0.93 -2.87
CA LEU A 54 8.94 -0.33 -2.38
C LEU A 54 10.43 -0.19 -2.12
N THR A 55 11.14 0.50 -3.00
CA THR A 55 12.57 0.74 -2.82
C THR A 55 12.83 1.61 -1.59
N LEU A 56 12.04 2.67 -1.40
CA LEU A 56 12.16 3.51 -0.21
C LEU A 56 11.92 2.72 1.07
N ALA A 57 10.88 1.89 1.09
CA ALA A 57 10.55 1.10 2.28
C ALA A 57 11.68 0.14 2.62
N LYS A 58 12.25 -0.50 1.62
CA LYS A 58 13.37 -1.43 1.82
C LYS A 58 14.60 -0.72 2.36
N GLU A 59 14.89 0.47 1.83
CA GLU A 59 16.09 1.22 2.22
C GLU A 59 15.95 1.97 3.53
N ASN A 60 14.73 2.18 4.01
CA ASN A 60 14.46 2.99 5.19
C ASN A 60 13.56 2.24 6.17
N PRO A 61 14.08 1.19 6.82
CA PRO A 61 13.25 0.34 7.69
C PRO A 61 12.71 1.04 8.93
N SER A 62 13.25 2.21 9.30
CA SER A 62 12.72 2.98 10.44
C SER A 62 11.65 4.00 10.04
N ILE A 63 11.20 3.99 8.81
CA ILE A 63 10.11 4.83 8.34
C ILE A 63 8.99 3.91 7.85
N ASN A 64 7.76 4.21 8.24
CA ASN A 64 6.59 3.51 7.75
C ASN A 64 6.05 4.21 6.51
N TYR A 65 5.68 3.45 5.50
CA TYR A 65 5.20 3.99 4.24
C TYR A 65 3.78 3.54 3.96
N ILE A 66 2.95 4.46 3.47
CA ILE A 66 1.60 4.14 3.01
C ILE A 66 1.50 4.55 1.55
N GLY A 67 1.21 3.60 0.67
CA GLY A 67 0.95 3.85 -0.72
C GLY A 67 -0.54 3.85 -0.99
N ILE A 68 -1.03 4.91 -1.60
CA ILE A 68 -2.44 5.06 -1.94
C ILE A 68 -2.56 5.02 -3.46
N GLU A 69 -3.40 4.13 -3.95
CA GLU A 69 -3.64 4.00 -5.38
C GLU A 69 -5.14 3.88 -5.63
N ARG A 70 -5.62 4.70 -6.54
CA ARG A 70 -7.03 4.76 -6.89
C ARG A 70 -7.52 3.52 -7.63
N TYR A 71 -6.67 2.98 -8.50
CA TYR A 71 -7.04 1.90 -9.41
C TYR A 71 -6.56 0.56 -8.88
N SER A 72 -7.51 -0.34 -8.61
CA SER A 72 -7.18 -1.67 -8.08
C SER A 72 -6.27 -2.46 -9.01
N SER A 73 -6.44 -2.31 -10.32
CA SER A 73 -5.59 -3.01 -11.30
C SER A 73 -4.13 -2.55 -11.23
N VAL A 74 -3.90 -1.26 -10.93
CA VAL A 74 -2.55 -0.73 -10.79
C VAL A 74 -1.94 -1.19 -9.47
N LEU A 75 -2.72 -1.11 -8.40
CA LEU A 75 -2.26 -1.58 -7.09
C LEU A 75 -1.94 -3.07 -7.11
N LEU A 76 -2.74 -3.86 -7.82
CA LEU A 76 -2.48 -5.28 -7.96
C LEU A 76 -1.08 -5.54 -8.54
N ARG A 77 -0.66 -4.76 -9.54
CA ARG A 77 0.67 -4.92 -10.12
C ARG A 77 1.78 -4.63 -9.09
N ALA A 78 1.57 -3.63 -8.25
CA ALA A 78 2.53 -3.33 -7.18
C ALA A 78 2.63 -4.48 -6.18
N LEU A 79 1.49 -5.05 -5.81
CA LEU A 79 1.47 -6.18 -4.87
C LEU A 79 2.07 -7.44 -5.46
N GLU A 80 1.83 -7.70 -6.75
CA GLU A 80 2.44 -8.83 -7.43
C GLU A 80 3.97 -8.70 -7.44
N ARG A 81 4.46 -7.50 -7.70
CA ARG A 81 5.90 -7.23 -7.63
C ARG A 81 6.43 -7.50 -6.22
N PHE A 82 5.74 -6.98 -5.22
CA PHE A 82 6.13 -7.17 -3.83
C PHE A 82 6.17 -8.65 -3.46
N ASP A 83 5.15 -9.41 -3.84
CA ASP A 83 5.02 -10.80 -3.45
C ASP A 83 6.00 -11.72 -4.16
N ASN A 84 6.39 -11.38 -5.39
CA ASN A 84 7.18 -12.27 -6.24
C ASN A 84 8.66 -11.90 -6.31
N ASP A 85 9.07 -10.78 -5.73
CA ASP A 85 10.47 -10.35 -5.75
C ASP A 85 11.08 -10.61 -4.38
N GLU A 86 12.07 -11.50 -4.34
CA GLU A 86 12.75 -11.83 -3.09
C GLU A 86 13.40 -10.63 -2.42
N GLU A 87 13.71 -9.61 -3.20
CA GLU A 87 14.29 -8.37 -2.68
C GLU A 87 13.41 -7.75 -1.59
N TYR A 88 12.09 -7.96 -1.65
CA TYR A 88 11.14 -7.35 -0.73
C TYR A 88 10.58 -8.29 0.33
N LYS A 89 11.09 -9.50 0.42
CA LYS A 89 10.49 -10.54 1.28
C LYS A 89 10.45 -10.17 2.77
N ASP A 90 11.37 -9.33 3.23
CA ASP A 90 11.45 -8.94 4.64
C ASP A 90 10.90 -7.53 4.89
N VAL A 91 10.37 -6.88 3.87
CA VAL A 91 9.82 -5.53 4.00
C VAL A 91 8.46 -5.62 4.70
N ASN A 92 8.34 -4.98 5.85
CA ASN A 92 7.08 -4.96 6.61
C ASN A 92 6.64 -3.54 6.99
N ASN A 93 7.37 -2.52 6.55
CA ASN A 93 7.11 -1.13 6.88
C ASN A 93 6.37 -0.40 5.77
N ILE A 94 5.54 -1.12 5.04
CA ILE A 94 4.71 -0.56 3.97
C ILE A 94 3.29 -1.09 4.09
N ARG A 95 2.31 -0.22 3.83
CA ARG A 95 0.90 -0.59 3.74
C ARG A 95 0.30 0.05 2.50
N PHE A 96 -0.77 -0.53 2.02
CA PHE A 96 -1.40 -0.10 0.78
C PHE A 96 -2.87 0.19 1.02
N ILE A 97 -3.36 1.25 0.38
CA ILE A 97 -4.78 1.60 0.44
C ILE A 97 -5.25 1.80 -1.00
N CYS A 98 -6.34 1.15 -1.35
CA CYS A 98 -6.98 1.33 -2.65
C CYS A 98 -8.16 2.30 -2.46
N MET A 99 -7.94 3.58 -2.77
CA MET A 99 -8.97 4.59 -2.64
C MET A 99 -8.63 5.84 -3.44
N ASP A 100 -9.63 6.64 -3.72
CA ASP A 100 -9.43 7.96 -4.30
C ASP A 100 -8.88 8.89 -3.22
N ALA A 101 -7.78 9.59 -3.52
CA ALA A 101 -7.12 10.48 -2.56
C ALA A 101 -8.04 11.61 -2.07
N THR A 102 -9.06 11.98 -2.85
CA THR A 102 -10.03 13.00 -2.42
C THR A 102 -10.85 12.57 -1.22
N ASN A 103 -10.85 11.27 -0.91
CA ASN A 103 -11.60 10.72 0.22
C ASN A 103 -10.72 10.49 1.45
N LEU A 104 -9.49 11.00 1.45
CA LEU A 104 -8.59 10.84 2.59
C LEU A 104 -9.17 11.48 3.84
N PRO A 105 -9.16 10.77 4.96
CA PRO A 105 -9.54 11.37 6.23
C PRO A 105 -8.48 12.39 6.67
N GLU A 106 -8.93 13.41 7.33
CA GLU A 106 -8.04 14.43 7.89
C GLU A 106 -7.46 14.01 9.24
#